data_ec011b40e2dcc4658c207966fc1f7062
#
_entry.id   ec011b40e2dcc4658c207966fc1f7062
#
_cell.length_a   1.000
_cell.length_b   1.000
_cell.length_c   1.000
_cell.angle_alpha   90.00
_cell.angle_beta   90.00
_cell.angle_gamma   90.00
#
_symmetry.space_group_name_H-M   'P 1'
#
loop_
_entity.id
_entity.type
_entity.pdbx_description
1 polymer ?
#
loop_
_entity_poly.entity_id
_entity_poly.type
_entity_poly.pdbx_seq_one_letter_code
_entity_poly.pdbx_strand_id
1 'polypeptide(L)'
;MLKNQIISVIGLGRMGLGIYNRLYNKNFNIYGYDINPDIKINNSHIKFLELEKIFELSHLILLVVPSNEEIYSVIKKYKIKMNSVLLDLTTSMPDQTIKINNYLSKKNVEYFDAAMSGGATGAKSGTLTLMVGAKESQLTQFKMVLDLISQNTFFYGKVGSGHAMKLLHNSVCHGIFLMMCEIGQLAEELDINLDDLIETFNVSNARSFISEQRFP
;
A
#
# COMPACT_ATOMS: atom_id res chain seq x y z
N MET A 1 -14.48 -10.81 17.38
CA MET A 1 -13.85 -11.95 16.70
C MET A 1 -12.44 -11.63 16.16
N LEU A 2 -12.13 -10.46 15.62
CA LEU A 2 -10.77 -10.12 15.09
C LEU A 2 -9.65 -10.08 16.14
N LYS A 3 -9.94 -9.83 17.43
CA LYS A 3 -8.90 -9.73 18.48
C LYS A 3 -8.09 -11.02 18.70
N ASN A 4 -8.61 -12.16 18.26
CA ASN A 4 -7.90 -13.44 18.34
C ASN A 4 -7.14 -13.81 17.05
N GLN A 5 -7.26 -13.01 16.00
CA GLN A 5 -6.53 -13.25 14.76
C GLN A 5 -5.15 -12.59 14.83
N ILE A 6 -4.15 -13.30 14.32
CA ILE A 6 -2.79 -12.78 14.19
C ILE A 6 -2.69 -12.07 12.85
N ILE A 7 -2.25 -10.81 12.91
CA ILE A 7 -1.98 -9.98 11.75
C ILE A 7 -0.46 -9.76 11.67
N SER A 8 0.10 -9.78 10.49
CA SER A 8 1.51 -9.45 10.31
C SER A 8 1.72 -8.46 9.19
N VAL A 9 2.74 -7.62 9.35
CA VAL A 9 3.22 -6.67 8.32
C VAL A 9 4.62 -7.10 7.91
N ILE A 10 4.79 -7.40 6.63
CA ILE A 10 6.09 -7.69 6.01
C ILE A 10 6.51 -6.46 5.19
N GLY A 11 7.68 -5.92 5.53
CA GLY A 11 8.16 -4.63 5.04
C GLY A 11 7.74 -3.48 5.95
N LEU A 12 8.67 -3.03 6.80
CA LEU A 12 8.46 -1.97 7.80
C LEU A 12 9.18 -0.67 7.41
N GLY A 13 9.25 -0.39 6.11
CA GLY A 13 9.63 0.92 5.61
C GLY A 13 8.62 1.99 6.02
N ARG A 14 8.73 3.21 5.50
CA ARG A 14 7.87 4.35 5.88
C ARG A 14 6.36 4.05 5.85
N MET A 15 5.91 3.28 4.86
CA MET A 15 4.49 2.90 4.72
C MET A 15 4.11 1.81 5.72
N GLY A 16 4.84 0.69 5.71
CA GLY A 16 4.53 -0.47 6.56
C GLY A 16 4.64 -0.17 8.06
N LEU A 17 5.62 0.65 8.47
CA LEU A 17 5.74 1.10 9.85
C LEU A 17 4.53 1.96 10.27
N GLY A 18 4.05 2.84 9.39
CA GLY A 18 2.84 3.62 9.64
C GLY A 18 1.62 2.73 9.87
N ILE A 19 1.41 1.74 8.99
CA ILE A 19 0.34 0.75 9.09
C ILE A 19 0.48 -0.10 10.36
N TYR A 20 1.69 -0.62 10.65
CA TYR A 20 1.94 -1.39 11.86
C TYR A 20 1.54 -0.61 13.12
N ASN A 21 2.06 0.60 13.28
CA ASN A 21 1.80 1.44 14.44
C ASN A 21 0.31 1.77 14.61
N ARG A 22 -0.38 1.97 13.50
CA ARG A 22 -1.82 2.24 13.52
C ARG A 22 -2.61 1.06 14.10
N LEU A 23 -2.30 -0.16 13.70
CA LEU A 23 -2.94 -1.38 14.19
C LEU A 23 -2.49 -1.73 15.61
N TYR A 24 -1.20 -1.56 15.93
CA TYR A 24 -0.66 -1.77 17.27
C TYR A 24 -1.36 -0.89 18.32
N ASN A 25 -1.54 0.38 18.04
CA ASN A 25 -2.21 1.33 18.92
C ASN A 25 -3.71 1.04 19.13
N LYS A 26 -4.29 0.14 18.36
CA LYS A 26 -5.68 -0.36 18.50
C LYS A 26 -5.76 -1.74 19.12
N ASN A 27 -4.66 -2.20 19.74
CA ASN A 27 -4.54 -3.47 20.45
C ASN A 27 -4.82 -4.72 19.59
N PHE A 28 -4.47 -4.68 18.30
CA PHE A 28 -4.44 -5.87 17.49
C PHE A 28 -3.27 -6.79 17.90
N ASN A 29 -3.46 -8.09 17.74
CA ASN A 29 -2.36 -9.04 17.87
C ASN A 29 -1.52 -9.01 16.58
N ILE A 30 -0.54 -8.10 16.56
CA ILE A 30 0.22 -7.76 15.37
C ILE A 30 1.71 -8.04 15.53
N TYR A 31 2.32 -8.56 14.46
CA TYR A 31 3.76 -8.79 14.34
C TYR A 31 4.32 -8.10 13.11
N GLY A 32 5.61 -7.86 13.11
CA GLY A 32 6.32 -7.22 12.03
C GLY A 32 7.54 -8.01 11.57
N TYR A 33 7.91 -7.85 10.31
CA TYR A 33 9.16 -8.31 9.74
C TYR A 33 9.70 -7.28 8.76
N ASP A 34 11.01 -7.08 8.82
CA ASP A 34 11.77 -6.37 7.80
C ASP A 34 13.12 -7.05 7.60
N ILE A 35 13.63 -7.04 6.38
CA ILE A 35 14.94 -7.58 6.04
C ILE A 35 16.06 -6.68 6.59
N ASN A 36 15.79 -5.37 6.74
CA ASN A 36 16.76 -4.42 7.28
C ASN A 36 16.81 -4.54 8.82
N PRO A 37 17.95 -4.97 9.40
CA PRO A 37 18.09 -5.13 10.85
C PRO A 37 17.98 -3.81 11.62
N ASP A 38 18.28 -2.67 11.01
CA ASP A 38 18.20 -1.35 11.66
C ASP A 38 16.77 -0.99 12.05
N ILE A 39 15.78 -1.50 11.32
CA ILE A 39 14.37 -1.31 11.65
C ILE A 39 14.06 -1.94 13.02
N LYS A 40 14.60 -3.12 13.30
CA LYS A 40 14.44 -3.80 14.59
C LYS A 40 15.11 -3.05 15.75
N ILE A 41 16.31 -2.51 15.50
CA ILE A 41 17.07 -1.75 16.51
C ILE A 41 16.35 -0.45 16.89
N ASN A 42 15.83 0.27 15.88
CA ASN A 42 15.25 1.59 16.05
C ASN A 42 13.77 1.59 16.49
N ASN A 43 13.12 0.41 16.56
CA ASN A 43 11.69 0.30 16.84
C ASN A 43 11.39 -0.79 17.89
N SER A 44 11.83 -0.58 19.12
CA SER A 44 11.75 -1.57 20.22
C SER A 44 10.32 -1.98 20.61
N HIS A 45 9.31 -1.20 20.25
CA HIS A 45 7.89 -1.51 20.52
C HIS A 45 7.30 -2.53 19.53
N ILE A 46 7.97 -2.79 18.41
CA ILE A 46 7.50 -3.75 17.41
C ILE A 46 7.74 -5.17 17.90
N LYS A 47 6.72 -6.01 17.80
CA LYS A 47 6.82 -7.44 18.03
C LYS A 47 7.33 -8.11 16.75
N PHE A 48 8.64 -8.32 16.66
CA PHE A 48 9.24 -8.97 15.49
C PHE A 48 9.07 -10.49 15.54
N LEU A 49 8.80 -11.08 14.38
CA LEU A 49 8.84 -12.52 14.14
C LEU A 49 9.63 -12.81 12.87
N GLU A 50 10.28 -13.98 12.84
CA GLU A 50 10.89 -14.49 11.62
C GLU A 50 9.83 -14.85 10.57
N LEU A 51 10.17 -14.71 9.28
CA LEU A 51 9.24 -14.92 8.17
C LEU A 51 8.53 -16.29 8.23
N GLU A 52 9.25 -17.35 8.58
CA GLU A 52 8.67 -18.69 8.71
C GLU A 52 7.51 -18.69 9.72
N LYS A 53 7.70 -18.07 10.89
CA LYS A 53 6.67 -17.97 11.93
C LYS A 53 5.53 -17.06 11.53
N ILE A 54 5.80 -15.98 10.79
CA ILE A 54 4.76 -15.13 10.23
C ILE A 54 3.85 -15.95 9.31
N PHE A 55 4.42 -16.69 8.37
CA PHE A 55 3.65 -17.50 7.43
C PHE A 55 2.92 -18.68 8.10
N GLU A 56 3.48 -19.25 9.17
CA GLU A 56 2.85 -20.34 9.93
C GLU A 56 1.66 -19.88 10.79
N LEU A 57 1.73 -18.68 11.36
CA LEU A 57 0.79 -18.26 12.41
C LEU A 57 -0.27 -17.28 11.94
N SER A 58 0.06 -16.43 10.96
CA SER A 58 -0.79 -15.29 10.62
C SER A 58 -2.08 -15.68 9.88
N HIS A 59 -3.15 -14.98 10.18
CA HIS A 59 -4.44 -15.07 9.50
C HIS A 59 -4.54 -14.03 8.38
N LEU A 60 -3.93 -12.86 8.61
CA LEU A 60 -3.79 -11.80 7.62
C LEU A 60 -2.32 -11.35 7.57
N ILE A 61 -1.76 -11.31 6.37
CA ILE A 61 -0.41 -10.80 6.12
C ILE A 61 -0.52 -9.62 5.18
N LEU A 62 -0.09 -8.46 5.66
CA LEU A 62 0.00 -7.23 4.87
C LEU A 62 1.41 -7.15 4.27
N LEU A 63 1.51 -7.20 2.96
CA LEU A 63 2.78 -7.14 2.22
C LEU A 63 3.02 -5.69 1.80
N VAL A 64 4.09 -5.08 2.30
CA VAL A 64 4.48 -3.68 2.03
C VAL A 64 5.94 -3.64 1.60
N VAL A 65 6.27 -4.39 0.59
CA VAL A 65 7.63 -4.59 0.08
C VAL A 65 7.85 -3.83 -1.23
N PRO A 66 9.09 -3.68 -1.71
CA PRO A 66 9.37 -2.90 -2.92
C PRO A 66 8.77 -3.48 -4.19
N SER A 67 8.73 -4.80 -4.34
CA SER A 67 8.31 -5.44 -5.59
C SER A 67 7.70 -6.83 -5.41
N ASN A 68 7.10 -7.35 -6.49
CA ASN A 68 6.56 -8.70 -6.53
C ASN A 68 7.63 -9.79 -6.52
N GLU A 69 8.85 -9.48 -6.93
CA GLU A 69 9.96 -10.42 -6.91
C GLU A 69 10.27 -10.85 -5.47
N GLU A 70 10.29 -9.91 -4.52
CA GLU A 70 10.44 -10.23 -3.09
C GLU A 70 9.29 -11.11 -2.60
N ILE A 71 8.05 -10.76 -2.94
CA ILE A 71 6.88 -11.58 -2.57
C ILE A 71 7.04 -12.99 -3.11
N TYR A 72 7.36 -13.11 -4.42
CA TYR A 72 7.45 -14.41 -5.07
C TYR A 72 8.58 -15.28 -4.49
N SER A 73 9.70 -14.67 -4.13
CA SER A 73 10.83 -15.37 -3.51
C SER A 73 10.45 -15.99 -2.16
N VAL A 74 9.76 -15.23 -1.30
CA VAL A 74 9.42 -15.69 0.05
C VAL A 74 8.27 -16.69 0.07
N ILE A 75 7.22 -16.53 -0.77
CA ILE A 75 6.09 -17.48 -0.83
C ILE A 75 6.48 -18.85 -1.42
N LYS A 76 7.56 -18.92 -2.17
CA LYS A 76 8.13 -20.20 -2.64
C LYS A 76 8.95 -20.90 -1.57
N LYS A 77 9.63 -20.14 -0.73
CA LYS A 77 10.56 -20.64 0.27
C LYS A 77 9.85 -21.19 1.51
N TYR A 78 8.76 -20.54 1.93
CA TYR A 78 8.12 -20.85 3.20
C TYR A 78 6.74 -21.51 3.00
N LYS A 79 6.36 -22.37 3.98
CA LYS A 79 5.01 -22.92 4.05
C LYS A 79 4.07 -21.87 4.65
N ILE A 80 3.00 -21.55 3.94
CA ILE A 80 2.02 -20.57 4.37
C ILE A 80 0.81 -21.31 4.98
N LYS A 81 0.27 -20.78 6.06
CA LYS A 81 -0.91 -21.30 6.74
C LYS A 81 -2.10 -21.34 5.78
N MET A 82 -2.75 -22.49 5.70
CA MET A 82 -3.99 -22.64 4.91
C MET A 82 -5.09 -21.70 5.43
N ASN A 83 -5.93 -21.21 4.54
CA ASN A 83 -7.01 -20.28 4.84
C ASN A 83 -6.53 -18.93 5.42
N SER A 84 -5.24 -18.57 5.22
CA SER A 84 -4.75 -17.21 5.47
C SER A 84 -4.98 -16.33 4.25
N VAL A 85 -5.02 -15.04 4.50
CA VAL A 85 -5.12 -13.99 3.47
C VAL A 85 -3.82 -13.21 3.41
N LEU A 86 -3.24 -13.12 2.24
CA LEU A 86 -2.15 -12.20 1.91
C LEU A 86 -2.76 -11.00 1.18
N LEU A 87 -2.62 -9.82 1.75
CA LEU A 87 -3.04 -8.56 1.15
C LEU A 87 -1.82 -7.79 0.68
N ASP A 88 -1.66 -7.70 -0.62
CA ASP A 88 -0.52 -7.04 -1.26
C ASP A 88 -0.77 -5.55 -1.42
N LEU A 89 -0.12 -4.76 -0.58
CA LEU A 89 -0.20 -3.30 -0.54
C LEU A 89 0.89 -2.62 -1.38
N THR A 90 1.66 -3.40 -2.15
CA THR A 90 2.73 -2.86 -3.00
C THR A 90 2.16 -2.11 -4.21
N THR A 91 3.03 -1.59 -5.05
CA THR A 91 2.66 -1.18 -6.42
C THR A 91 3.31 -2.14 -7.38
N SER A 92 2.50 -2.82 -8.20
CA SER A 92 2.98 -3.91 -9.00
C SER A 92 2.26 -4.06 -10.35
N MET A 93 2.80 -4.97 -11.18
CA MET A 93 2.20 -5.31 -12.46
C MET A 93 1.05 -6.31 -12.28
N PRO A 94 -0.13 -6.08 -12.86
CA PRO A 94 -1.30 -6.94 -12.69
C PRO A 94 -1.08 -8.40 -13.10
N ASP A 95 -0.28 -8.66 -14.12
CA ASP A 95 0.04 -10.01 -14.58
C ASP A 95 0.88 -10.81 -13.58
N GLN A 96 1.80 -10.16 -12.87
CA GLN A 96 2.57 -10.76 -11.79
C GLN A 96 1.68 -11.08 -10.59
N THR A 97 0.78 -10.15 -10.25
CA THR A 97 -0.23 -10.33 -9.21
C THR A 97 -1.10 -11.57 -9.47
N ILE A 98 -1.58 -11.74 -10.71
CA ILE A 98 -2.36 -12.90 -11.11
C ILE A 98 -1.54 -14.20 -11.03
N LYS A 99 -0.25 -14.18 -11.41
CA LYS A 99 0.64 -15.34 -11.26
C LYS A 99 0.82 -15.76 -9.80
N ILE A 100 1.02 -14.79 -8.89
CA ILE A 100 1.13 -15.04 -7.45
C ILE A 100 -0.17 -15.66 -6.92
N ASN A 101 -1.31 -15.06 -7.25
CA ASN A 101 -2.62 -15.58 -6.85
C ASN A 101 -2.83 -17.02 -7.32
N ASN A 102 -2.52 -17.32 -8.59
CA ASN A 102 -2.65 -18.69 -9.16
C ASN A 102 -1.72 -19.70 -8.49
N TYR A 103 -0.58 -19.27 -7.97
CA TYR A 103 0.33 -20.12 -7.21
C TYR A 103 -0.20 -20.39 -5.80
N LEU A 104 -0.72 -19.37 -5.11
CA LEU A 104 -1.18 -19.44 -3.73
C LEU A 104 -2.54 -20.13 -3.60
N SER A 105 -3.45 -19.95 -4.56
CA SER A 105 -4.76 -20.61 -4.58
C SER A 105 -4.66 -22.13 -4.58
N LYS A 106 -3.64 -22.70 -5.24
CA LYS A 106 -3.35 -24.15 -5.22
C LYS A 106 -2.94 -24.67 -3.84
N LYS A 107 -2.60 -23.76 -2.91
CA LYS A 107 -2.22 -24.06 -1.53
C LYS A 107 -3.30 -23.69 -0.53
N ASN A 108 -4.51 -23.36 -0.99
CA ASN A 108 -5.61 -22.85 -0.16
C ASN A 108 -5.22 -21.58 0.64
N VAL A 109 -4.49 -20.69 0.00
CA VAL A 109 -4.12 -19.36 0.52
C VAL A 109 -4.74 -18.32 -0.38
N GLU A 110 -5.48 -17.38 0.19
CA GLU A 110 -6.06 -16.26 -0.55
C GLU A 110 -5.05 -15.13 -0.71
N TYR A 111 -5.03 -14.53 -1.89
CA TYR A 111 -4.16 -13.41 -2.19
C TYR A 111 -4.93 -12.35 -2.95
N PHE A 112 -4.88 -11.11 -2.45
CA PHE A 112 -5.54 -9.95 -3.04
C PHE A 112 -4.56 -8.79 -3.10
N ASP A 113 -4.63 -8.03 -4.16
CA ASP A 113 -3.93 -6.76 -4.30
C ASP A 113 -4.76 -5.61 -3.73
N ALA A 114 -4.10 -4.68 -3.04
CA ALA A 114 -4.71 -3.53 -2.40
C ALA A 114 -3.76 -2.33 -2.44
N ALA A 115 -3.45 -1.87 -3.65
CA ALA A 115 -2.51 -0.78 -3.84
C ALA A 115 -2.94 0.51 -3.12
N MET A 116 -1.95 1.25 -2.63
CA MET A 116 -2.15 2.40 -1.76
C MET A 116 -1.92 3.74 -2.46
N SER A 117 -2.69 4.74 -2.06
CA SER A 117 -2.42 6.17 -2.31
C SER A 117 -2.55 6.96 -1.00
N GLY A 118 -1.75 8.04 -0.84
CA GLY A 118 -1.72 8.88 0.37
C GLY A 118 -0.36 8.96 1.05
N GLY A 119 0.64 8.19 0.58
CA GLY A 119 2.03 8.23 1.05
C GLY A 119 2.20 7.88 2.53
N ALA A 120 3.40 8.13 3.06
CA ALA A 120 3.74 7.80 4.46
C ALA A 120 2.86 8.55 5.48
N THR A 121 2.45 9.77 5.18
CA THR A 121 1.53 10.55 6.02
C THR A 121 0.18 9.86 6.13
N GLY A 122 -0.40 9.42 5.00
CA GLY A 122 -1.65 8.68 4.97
C GLY A 122 -1.57 7.34 5.71
N ALA A 123 -0.46 6.61 5.58
CA ALA A 123 -0.23 5.37 6.31
C ALA A 123 -0.20 5.59 7.84
N LYS A 124 0.45 6.67 8.30
CA LYS A 124 0.55 7.04 9.72
C LYS A 124 -0.79 7.51 10.27
N SER A 125 -1.54 8.31 9.52
CA SER A 125 -2.83 8.86 9.96
C SER A 125 -4.03 7.92 9.76
N GLY A 126 -3.87 6.86 8.95
CA GLY A 126 -4.97 5.95 8.58
C GLY A 126 -5.91 6.56 7.53
N THR A 127 -5.40 7.45 6.70
CA THR A 127 -6.15 8.15 5.65
C THR A 127 -5.78 7.71 4.25
N LEU A 128 -5.25 6.49 4.10
CA LEU A 128 -4.94 5.94 2.79
C LEU A 128 -6.21 5.80 1.93
N THR A 129 -6.01 5.83 0.64
CA THR A 129 -6.97 5.30 -0.33
C THR A 129 -6.45 3.94 -0.79
N LEU A 130 -7.27 2.90 -0.64
CA LEU A 130 -6.97 1.55 -1.10
C LEU A 130 -7.71 1.24 -2.39
N MET A 131 -6.97 0.67 -3.34
CA MET A 131 -7.46 0.16 -4.62
C MET A 131 -7.37 -1.36 -4.60
N VAL A 132 -8.50 -2.03 -4.33
CA VAL A 132 -8.53 -3.46 -3.96
C VAL A 132 -9.00 -4.32 -5.12
N GLY A 133 -8.18 -5.27 -5.53
CA GLY A 133 -8.48 -6.30 -6.53
C GLY A 133 -9.21 -7.49 -5.92
N ALA A 134 -10.36 -7.27 -5.30
CA ALA A 134 -11.22 -8.28 -4.70
C ALA A 134 -12.68 -7.81 -4.72
N LYS A 135 -13.62 -8.73 -4.44
CA LYS A 135 -14.98 -8.37 -4.03
C LYS A 135 -14.96 -8.00 -2.54
N GLU A 136 -15.77 -7.03 -2.13
CA GLU A 136 -15.86 -6.61 -0.72
C GLU A 136 -16.17 -7.79 0.21
N SER A 137 -17.05 -8.70 -0.22
CA SER A 137 -17.43 -9.89 0.54
C SER A 137 -16.26 -10.82 0.90
N GLN A 138 -15.17 -10.81 0.12
CA GLN A 138 -14.01 -11.65 0.37
C GLN A 138 -13.12 -11.11 1.50
N LEU A 139 -13.21 -9.82 1.81
CA LEU A 139 -12.41 -9.15 2.84
C LEU A 139 -13.26 -8.65 4.03
N THR A 140 -14.53 -9.00 4.09
CA THR A 140 -15.45 -8.56 5.16
C THR A 140 -14.92 -8.88 6.55
N GLN A 141 -14.29 -10.04 6.75
CA GLN A 141 -13.68 -10.40 8.03
C GLN A 141 -12.54 -9.48 8.46
N PHE A 142 -11.88 -8.77 7.53
CA PHE A 142 -10.80 -7.83 7.79
C PHE A 142 -11.20 -6.36 7.61
N LYS A 143 -12.50 -6.10 7.45
CA LYS A 143 -13.01 -4.73 7.24
C LYS A 143 -12.48 -3.74 8.29
N MET A 144 -12.47 -4.13 9.57
CA MET A 144 -11.96 -3.27 10.63
C MET A 144 -10.46 -2.91 10.43
N VAL A 145 -9.65 -3.81 9.88
CA VAL A 145 -8.24 -3.53 9.56
C VAL A 145 -8.16 -2.52 8.41
N LEU A 146 -8.95 -2.74 7.37
CA LEU A 146 -8.99 -1.81 6.21
C LEU A 146 -9.45 -0.42 6.65
N ASP A 147 -10.53 -0.31 7.42
CA ASP A 147 -11.06 0.97 7.93
C ASP A 147 -10.07 1.71 8.86
N LEU A 148 -9.16 1.00 9.53
CA LEU A 148 -8.15 1.63 10.37
C LEU A 148 -6.97 2.19 9.58
N ILE A 149 -6.62 1.62 8.45
CA ILE A 149 -5.47 2.04 7.67
C ILE A 149 -5.86 2.97 6.49
N SER A 150 -7.14 3.02 6.15
CA SER A 150 -7.64 3.80 5.01
C SER A 150 -8.89 4.59 5.35
N GLN A 151 -9.04 5.74 4.70
CA GLN A 151 -10.25 6.54 4.69
C GLN A 151 -11.20 6.10 3.57
N ASN A 152 -10.64 5.63 2.46
CA ASN A 152 -11.41 5.20 1.30
C ASN A 152 -10.90 3.84 0.81
N THR A 153 -11.80 2.89 0.61
CA THR A 153 -11.49 1.58 0.04
C THR A 153 -12.40 1.31 -1.15
N PHE A 154 -11.79 1.13 -2.33
CA PHE A 154 -12.51 0.82 -3.57
C PHE A 154 -12.23 -0.61 -4.00
N PHE A 155 -13.29 -1.38 -4.26
CA PHE A 155 -13.21 -2.78 -4.66
C PHE A 155 -13.49 -2.92 -6.16
N TYR A 156 -12.56 -3.52 -6.90
CA TYR A 156 -12.64 -3.70 -8.37
C TYR A 156 -12.96 -5.15 -8.78
N GLY A 157 -13.19 -6.03 -7.82
CA GLY A 157 -13.80 -7.36 -8.02
C GLY A 157 -12.88 -8.47 -8.48
N LYS A 158 -11.75 -8.19 -9.12
CA LYS A 158 -10.82 -9.19 -9.65
C LYS A 158 -9.41 -8.96 -9.16
N VAL A 159 -8.69 -10.04 -8.83
CA VAL A 159 -7.26 -9.96 -8.51
C VAL A 159 -6.49 -9.35 -9.68
N GLY A 160 -5.59 -8.42 -9.37
CA GLY A 160 -4.82 -7.62 -10.32
C GLY A 160 -5.47 -6.29 -10.71
N SER A 161 -6.79 -6.11 -10.49
CA SER A 161 -7.46 -4.87 -10.86
C SER A 161 -7.15 -3.70 -9.94
N GLY A 162 -6.82 -3.92 -8.68
CA GLY A 162 -6.32 -2.89 -7.77
C GLY A 162 -4.96 -2.33 -8.23
N HIS A 163 -4.02 -3.21 -8.57
CA HIS A 163 -2.73 -2.81 -9.14
C HIS A 163 -2.91 -2.13 -10.51
N ALA A 164 -3.79 -2.64 -11.38
CA ALA A 164 -4.11 -1.97 -12.64
C ALA A 164 -4.63 -0.54 -12.40
N MET A 165 -5.57 -0.37 -11.47
CA MET A 165 -6.09 0.95 -11.11
C MET A 165 -4.99 1.86 -10.56
N LYS A 166 -4.06 1.33 -9.76
CA LYS A 166 -2.91 2.09 -9.25
C LYS A 166 -1.99 2.58 -10.37
N LEU A 167 -1.74 1.76 -11.38
CA LEU A 167 -0.94 2.17 -12.55
C LEU A 167 -1.63 3.30 -13.33
N LEU A 168 -2.95 3.19 -13.56
CA LEU A 168 -3.72 4.26 -14.19
C LEU A 168 -3.69 5.55 -13.36
N HIS A 169 -3.90 5.44 -12.07
CA HIS A 169 -3.79 6.57 -11.14
C HIS A 169 -2.40 7.24 -11.21
N ASN A 170 -1.33 6.44 -11.15
CA ASN A 170 0.03 6.98 -11.21
C ASN A 170 0.34 7.61 -12.57
N SER A 171 -0.18 7.08 -13.68
CA SER A 171 -0.02 7.67 -15.02
C SER A 171 -0.60 9.08 -15.07
N VAL A 172 -1.77 9.30 -14.48
CA VAL A 172 -2.37 10.65 -14.39
C VAL A 172 -1.53 11.56 -13.50
N CYS A 173 -1.14 11.10 -12.30
CA CYS A 173 -0.33 11.92 -11.38
C CYS A 173 1.01 12.32 -11.98
N HIS A 174 1.71 11.38 -12.61
CA HIS A 174 3.01 11.67 -13.25
C HIS A 174 2.85 12.54 -14.50
N GLY A 175 1.79 12.35 -15.28
CA GLY A 175 1.49 13.19 -16.43
C GLY A 175 1.25 14.65 -16.03
N ILE A 176 0.46 14.88 -14.97
CA ILE A 176 0.23 16.22 -14.43
C ILE A 176 1.55 16.81 -13.91
N PHE A 177 2.36 16.03 -13.18
CA PHE A 177 3.64 16.53 -12.66
C PHE A 177 4.58 16.97 -13.78
N LEU A 178 4.74 16.16 -14.83
CA LEU A 178 5.58 16.49 -16.00
C LEU A 178 5.06 17.77 -16.70
N MET A 179 3.76 17.85 -16.92
CA MET A 179 3.14 19.03 -17.52
C MET A 179 3.37 20.30 -16.68
N MET A 180 3.28 20.20 -15.36
CA MET A 180 3.57 21.31 -14.44
C MET A 180 5.03 21.76 -14.55
N CYS A 181 5.99 20.83 -14.67
CA CYS A 181 7.41 21.16 -14.85
C CYS A 181 7.64 21.92 -16.19
N GLU A 182 7.03 21.44 -17.29
CA GLU A 182 7.15 22.10 -18.60
C GLU A 182 6.53 23.49 -18.61
N ILE A 183 5.35 23.64 -18.00
CA ILE A 183 4.66 24.93 -17.89
C ILE A 183 5.41 25.90 -16.98
N GLY A 184 6.07 25.39 -15.91
CA GLY A 184 6.94 26.22 -15.08
C GLY A 184 8.09 26.83 -15.86
N GLN A 185 8.76 26.03 -16.70
CA GLN A 185 9.83 26.54 -17.58
C GLN A 185 9.33 27.59 -18.58
N LEU A 186 8.18 27.33 -19.19
CA LEU A 186 7.56 28.27 -20.12
C LEU A 186 7.14 29.58 -19.44
N ALA A 187 6.69 29.51 -18.19
CA ALA A 187 6.34 30.70 -17.41
C ALA A 187 7.57 31.59 -17.18
N GLU A 188 8.72 30.98 -16.84
CA GLU A 188 10.00 31.71 -16.71
C GLU A 188 10.40 32.40 -18.04
N GLU A 189 10.26 31.73 -19.18
CA GLU A 189 10.53 32.32 -20.51
C GLU A 189 9.60 33.50 -20.85
N LEU A 190 8.42 33.53 -20.24
CA LEU A 190 7.40 34.59 -20.42
C LEU A 190 7.45 35.66 -19.31
N ASP A 191 8.50 35.67 -18.47
CA ASP A 191 8.66 36.56 -17.31
C ASP A 191 7.47 36.48 -16.31
N ILE A 192 6.80 35.33 -16.22
CA ILE A 192 5.72 35.07 -15.25
C ILE A 192 6.34 34.46 -13.98
N ASN A 193 6.04 35.04 -12.82
CA ASN A 193 6.49 34.54 -11.55
C ASN A 193 5.86 33.17 -11.24
N LEU A 194 6.66 32.21 -10.76
CA LEU A 194 6.18 30.84 -10.48
C LEU A 194 5.17 30.78 -9.32
N ASP A 195 5.31 31.62 -8.31
CA ASP A 195 4.36 31.68 -7.20
C ASP A 195 2.99 32.16 -7.68
N ASP A 196 2.97 33.21 -8.55
CA ASP A 196 1.73 33.72 -9.16
C ASP A 196 1.07 32.66 -10.06
N LEU A 197 1.88 31.90 -10.81
CA LEU A 197 1.40 30.78 -11.62
C LEU A 197 0.71 29.71 -10.77
N ILE A 198 1.39 29.28 -9.69
CA ILE A 198 0.88 28.25 -8.79
C ILE A 198 -0.39 28.74 -8.07
N GLU A 199 -0.40 29.98 -7.58
CA GLU A 199 -1.57 30.56 -6.92
C GLU A 199 -2.75 30.61 -7.90
N THR A 200 -2.53 31.05 -9.14
CA THR A 200 -3.55 31.06 -10.19
C THR A 200 -4.12 29.68 -10.47
N PHE A 201 -3.25 28.64 -10.55
CA PHE A 201 -3.68 27.27 -10.78
C PHE A 201 -4.53 26.75 -9.62
N ASN A 202 -4.10 27.01 -8.39
CA ASN A 202 -4.77 26.50 -7.19
C ASN A 202 -6.15 27.10 -6.92
N VAL A 203 -6.47 28.24 -7.51
CA VAL A 203 -7.81 28.89 -7.43
C VAL A 203 -8.65 28.73 -8.71
N SER A 204 -8.12 28.06 -9.73
CA SER A 204 -8.76 27.90 -11.05
C SER A 204 -9.02 26.43 -11.41
N ASN A 205 -9.52 26.18 -12.62
CA ASN A 205 -9.78 24.84 -13.15
C ASN A 205 -8.51 23.99 -13.38
N ALA A 206 -7.33 24.60 -13.32
CA ALA A 206 -6.04 23.91 -13.40
C ALA A 206 -5.59 23.28 -12.07
N ARG A 207 -6.39 23.47 -11.02
CA ARG A 207 -6.11 22.92 -9.70
C ARG A 207 -5.94 21.40 -9.71
N SER A 208 -4.91 20.91 -9.05
CA SER A 208 -4.63 19.48 -8.88
C SER A 208 -3.92 19.23 -7.55
N PHE A 209 -3.89 17.98 -7.08
CA PHE A 209 -3.06 17.59 -5.94
C PHE A 209 -1.57 17.91 -6.17
N ILE A 210 -1.13 17.84 -7.42
CA ILE A 210 0.26 18.12 -7.77
C ILE A 210 0.54 19.63 -7.62
N SER A 211 -0.34 20.51 -8.11
CA SER A 211 -0.16 21.95 -7.96
C SER A 211 -0.21 22.42 -6.50
N GLU A 212 -1.02 21.75 -5.65
CA GLU A 212 -1.16 22.11 -4.23
C GLU A 212 -0.03 21.58 -3.33
N GLN A 213 0.53 20.40 -3.63
CA GLN A 213 1.32 19.65 -2.66
C GLN A 213 2.69 19.19 -3.16
N ARG A 214 2.97 19.28 -4.44
CA ARG A 214 4.15 18.66 -5.06
C ARG A 214 4.96 19.60 -5.96
N PHE A 215 4.37 20.68 -6.38
CA PHE A 215 5.09 21.71 -7.13
C PHE A 215 5.64 22.73 -6.12
N PRO A 216 6.94 23.07 -6.21
CA PRO A 216 7.61 23.94 -5.24
C PRO A 216 7.06 25.36 -5.26
#